data_c5c66259d2f58ba36e5457d9bad12323
#
_entry.id   c5c66259d2f58ba36e5457d9bad12323
#
_cell.length_a   1.000
_cell.length_b   1.000
_cell.length_c   1.000
_cell.angle_alpha   90.00
_cell.angle_beta   90.00
_cell.angle_gamma   90.00
#
_symmetry.space_group_name_H-M   'P 1'
#
loop_
_entity.id
_entity.type
_entity.pdbx_description
1 polymer ?
#
loop_
_entity_poly.entity_id
_entity_poly.type
_entity_poly.pdbx_seq_one_letter_code
_entity_poly.pdbx_strand_id
1 'polypeptide(L)'
;VLSNVELVEDTELRYINGNVLTGKTVSPNGFLGFYNNNLSVLKEGNNYKLFGWIPFINNKVPSIYKTSFSWLSNGRPKDYDTNLNGEERAFVATGEMENVFPMDIYPMQLIKECLIGDIEKMEKLGIYEVSPEDFGLIDYSSSSKIEAQTIIREGLDYLYKETQ
;
A
#
# COMPACT_ATOMS: atom_id res chain seq x y z
N VAL A 1 14.31 14.79 15.14
CA VAL A 1 14.12 14.88 13.69
C VAL A 1 13.11 15.98 13.35
N LEU A 2 12.00 16.10 14.08
CA LEU A 2 10.92 17.07 13.79
C LEU A 2 11.14 18.47 14.37
N SER A 3 12.20 18.72 15.15
CA SER A 3 12.42 20.00 15.83
C SER A 3 12.56 21.21 14.91
N ASN A 4 12.88 20.99 13.64
CA ASN A 4 13.12 22.04 12.64
C ASN A 4 12.10 22.01 11.49
N VAL A 5 10.98 21.30 11.65
CA VAL A 5 9.93 21.19 10.64
C VAL A 5 8.67 21.88 11.16
N GLU A 6 8.16 22.83 10.39
CA GLU A 6 6.85 23.42 10.65
C GLU A 6 5.78 22.40 10.23
N LEU A 7 5.06 21.89 11.20
CA LEU A 7 3.90 21.02 10.96
C LEU A 7 2.65 21.88 10.75
N VAL A 8 1.75 21.41 9.89
CA VAL A 8 0.46 22.08 9.71
C VAL A 8 -0.34 21.93 11.00
N GLU A 9 -0.61 23.07 11.62
CA GLU A 9 -1.45 23.14 12.82
C GLU A 9 -2.89 22.74 12.48
N ASP A 10 -3.63 22.20 13.44
CA ASP A 10 -5.02 21.75 13.36
C ASP A 10 -5.30 20.52 12.45
N THR A 11 -4.29 19.73 12.15
CA THR A 11 -4.50 18.49 11.38
C THR A 11 -3.89 17.31 12.13
N GLU A 12 -4.68 16.25 12.29
CA GLU A 12 -4.15 14.98 12.79
C GLU A 12 -3.17 14.40 11.77
N LEU A 13 -1.99 13.99 12.22
CA LEU A 13 -0.90 13.54 11.36
C LEU A 13 -0.51 12.10 11.68
N ARG A 14 -0.27 11.31 10.65
CA ARG A 14 0.32 9.98 10.75
C ARG A 14 1.82 10.07 10.46
N TYR A 15 2.60 9.56 11.41
CA TYR A 15 4.06 9.46 11.30
C TYR A 15 4.43 8.05 10.86
N ILE A 16 5.24 7.94 9.81
CA ILE A 16 5.61 6.68 9.19
C ILE A 16 7.13 6.57 9.19
N ASN A 17 7.63 5.55 9.86
CA ASN A 17 9.03 5.18 9.86
C ASN A 17 9.39 4.53 8.51
N GLY A 18 10.11 5.25 7.66
CA GLY A 18 10.40 4.86 6.30
C GLY A 18 9.55 5.60 5.26
N ASN A 19 9.28 4.94 4.14
CA ASN A 19 8.47 5.47 3.06
C ASN A 19 6.97 5.13 3.25
N VAL A 20 6.12 5.77 2.45
CA VAL A 20 4.65 5.63 2.56
C VAL A 20 4.11 4.28 2.05
N LEU A 21 4.88 3.53 1.27
CA LEU A 21 4.45 2.25 0.70
C LEU A 21 4.78 1.07 1.61
N THR A 22 5.94 1.08 2.27
CA THR A 22 6.47 -0.07 3.03
C THR A 22 6.77 0.26 4.48
N GLY A 23 6.61 1.52 4.88
CA GLY A 23 6.92 2.00 6.22
C GLY A 23 5.87 1.58 7.27
N LYS A 24 6.27 1.67 8.53
CA LYS A 24 5.39 1.35 9.67
C LYS A 24 5.03 2.61 10.45
N THR A 25 3.78 2.71 10.87
CA THR A 25 3.32 3.81 11.72
C THR A 25 4.09 3.84 13.04
N VAL A 26 4.51 5.02 13.43
CA VAL A 26 5.19 5.27 14.72
C VAL A 26 4.50 6.41 15.46
N SER A 27 4.61 6.39 16.79
CA SER A 27 4.10 7.50 17.58
C SER A 27 4.98 8.76 17.41
N PRO A 28 4.43 9.97 17.60
CA PRO A 28 5.21 11.21 17.50
C PRO A 28 6.44 11.25 18.43
N ASN A 29 6.37 10.55 19.57
CA ASN A 29 7.45 10.44 20.56
C ASN A 29 8.26 9.13 20.42
N GLY A 30 8.03 8.38 19.33
CA GLY A 30 8.71 7.12 19.06
C GLY A 30 10.10 7.31 18.46
N PHE A 31 10.75 6.19 18.17
CA PHE A 31 12.08 6.15 17.57
C PHE A 31 11.99 5.62 16.14
N LEU A 32 12.86 6.11 15.27
CA LEU A 32 13.08 5.52 13.95
C LEU A 32 13.76 4.16 14.11
N GLY A 33 13.40 3.21 13.27
CA GLY A 33 14.07 1.93 13.20
C GLY A 33 15.55 2.09 12.79
N PHE A 34 16.38 1.15 13.24
CA PHE A 34 17.83 1.21 13.05
C PHE A 34 18.25 1.34 11.58
N TYR A 35 17.51 0.68 10.68
CA TYR A 35 17.80 0.69 9.24
C TYR A 35 17.05 1.77 8.46
N ASN A 36 16.19 2.55 9.13
CA ASN A 36 15.42 3.61 8.48
C ASN A 36 16.06 4.98 8.75
N ASN A 37 16.33 5.70 7.69
CA ASN A 37 16.93 7.04 7.73
C ASN A 37 15.97 8.15 7.31
N ASN A 38 14.71 7.82 7.02
CA ASN A 38 13.67 8.76 6.63
C ASN A 38 12.40 8.60 7.45
N LEU A 39 11.69 9.69 7.60
CA LEU A 39 10.38 9.79 8.24
C LEU A 39 9.43 10.43 7.24
N SER A 40 8.34 9.74 6.95
CA SER A 40 7.25 10.29 6.15
C SER A 40 6.11 10.75 7.05
N VAL A 41 5.50 11.87 6.72
CA VAL A 41 4.36 12.41 7.49
C VAL A 41 3.22 12.68 6.51
N LEU A 42 2.06 12.12 6.80
CA LEU A 42 0.83 12.30 6.02
C LEU A 42 -0.29 12.80 6.93
N LYS A 43 -1.26 13.45 6.32
CA LYS A 43 -2.52 13.79 7.00
C LYS A 43 -3.28 12.51 7.32
N GLU A 44 -3.84 12.41 8.52
CA GLU A 44 -4.73 11.30 8.87
C GLU A 44 -6.04 11.41 8.09
N GLY A 45 -6.42 10.31 7.48
CA GLY A 45 -7.58 10.25 6.59
C GLY A 45 -8.86 9.88 7.32
N ASN A 46 -9.48 10.85 7.99
CA ASN A 46 -10.75 10.65 8.71
C ASN A 46 -11.95 11.28 7.98
N ASN A 47 -11.74 11.87 6.81
CA ASN A 47 -12.77 12.61 6.09
C ASN A 47 -13.27 11.84 4.86
N TYR A 48 -14.31 11.03 5.07
CA TYR A 48 -14.99 10.36 3.97
C TYR A 48 -15.92 11.34 3.23
N LYS A 49 -15.72 11.48 1.93
CA LYS A 49 -16.56 12.32 1.08
C LYS A 49 -17.64 11.47 0.44
N LEU A 50 -18.90 11.78 0.77
CA LEU A 50 -20.06 11.19 0.09
C LEU A 50 -19.96 11.46 -1.41
N PHE A 51 -20.14 10.41 -2.23
CA PHE A 51 -19.98 10.47 -3.69
C PHE A 51 -18.62 10.98 -4.19
N GLY A 52 -17.52 10.78 -3.42
CA GLY A 52 -16.17 11.21 -3.79
C GLY A 52 -15.65 10.66 -5.12
N TRP A 53 -16.30 9.63 -5.68
CA TRP A 53 -16.01 9.05 -7.00
C TRP A 53 -16.68 9.79 -8.18
N ILE A 54 -17.64 10.70 -7.91
CA ILE A 54 -18.28 11.47 -8.97
C ILE A 54 -17.31 12.51 -9.54
N PRO A 55 -17.29 12.71 -10.87
CA PRO A 55 -16.49 13.74 -11.51
C PRO A 55 -16.68 15.11 -10.87
N PHE A 56 -15.60 15.87 -10.75
CA PHE A 56 -15.56 17.24 -10.23
C PHE A 56 -15.77 17.42 -8.71
N ILE A 57 -16.26 16.42 -7.98
CA ILE A 57 -16.43 16.54 -6.52
C ILE A 57 -15.10 16.39 -5.79
N ASN A 58 -14.19 15.53 -6.27
CA ASN A 58 -12.93 15.22 -5.60
C ASN A 58 -11.73 15.24 -6.55
N ASN A 59 -11.41 16.40 -7.12
CA ASN A 59 -10.34 16.54 -8.11
C ASN A 59 -8.93 16.47 -7.52
N LYS A 60 -8.79 16.49 -6.17
CA LYS A 60 -7.51 16.52 -5.49
C LYS A 60 -6.99 15.12 -5.12
N VAL A 61 -7.86 14.12 -5.10
CA VAL A 61 -7.47 12.74 -4.79
C VAL A 61 -6.77 12.11 -6.00
N PRO A 62 -5.61 11.50 -5.81
CA PRO A 62 -4.96 10.75 -6.87
C PRO A 62 -5.80 9.54 -7.27
N SER A 63 -5.83 9.23 -8.56
CA SER A 63 -6.48 8.04 -9.09
C SER A 63 -5.61 7.39 -10.15
N ILE A 64 -5.15 6.17 -9.89
CA ILE A 64 -4.37 5.37 -10.84
C ILE A 64 -5.21 5.04 -12.06
N TYR A 65 -6.46 4.68 -11.85
CA TYR A 65 -7.39 4.29 -12.92
C TYR A 65 -8.06 5.47 -13.62
N LYS A 66 -7.59 6.69 -13.35
CA LYS A 66 -8.12 7.92 -13.96
C LYS A 66 -9.62 8.10 -13.78
N THR A 67 -10.19 7.58 -12.69
CA THR A 67 -11.59 7.77 -12.32
C THR A 67 -11.87 9.24 -11.99
N SER A 68 -13.12 9.64 -11.96
CA SER A 68 -13.56 11.01 -11.61
C SER A 68 -12.95 12.12 -12.50
N PHE A 69 -12.60 11.80 -13.75
CA PHE A 69 -11.87 12.69 -14.67
C PHE A 69 -10.59 13.28 -14.07
N SER A 70 -9.91 12.55 -13.18
CA SER A 70 -8.69 13.01 -12.52
C SER A 70 -7.57 13.38 -13.50
N TRP A 71 -7.60 12.84 -14.70
CA TRP A 71 -6.67 13.15 -15.79
C TRP A 71 -6.83 14.57 -16.36
N LEU A 72 -8.01 15.22 -16.20
CA LEU A 72 -8.22 16.62 -16.58
C LEU A 72 -7.55 17.58 -15.59
N SER A 73 -7.20 17.11 -14.39
CA SER A 73 -6.54 17.90 -13.37
C SER A 73 -5.03 17.64 -13.28
N ASN A 74 -4.43 17.14 -14.36
CA ASN A 74 -2.97 16.94 -14.43
C ASN A 74 -2.24 18.27 -14.19
N GLY A 75 -1.25 18.24 -13.31
CA GLY A 75 -0.46 19.42 -12.92
C GLY A 75 -1.00 20.17 -11.70
N ARG A 76 -2.17 19.83 -11.16
CA ARG A 76 -2.64 20.38 -9.88
C ARG A 76 -2.05 19.58 -8.72
N PRO A 77 -1.70 20.27 -7.59
CA PRO A 77 -1.25 19.56 -6.39
C PRO A 77 -2.33 18.58 -5.94
N LYS A 78 -1.92 17.35 -5.61
CA LYS A 78 -2.79 16.32 -5.04
C LYS A 78 -2.65 16.35 -3.54
N ASP A 79 -3.78 16.22 -2.84
CA ASP A 79 -3.79 16.01 -1.40
C ASP A 79 -3.71 14.51 -1.12
N TYR A 80 -2.58 14.10 -0.55
CA TYR A 80 -2.39 12.73 -0.07
C TYR A 80 -2.75 12.67 1.40
N ASP A 81 -3.60 11.73 1.74
CA ASP A 81 -3.96 11.38 3.11
C ASP A 81 -3.93 9.86 3.28
N THR A 82 -4.28 9.38 4.46
CA THR A 82 -4.30 7.94 4.75
C THR A 82 -5.67 7.30 4.50
N ASN A 83 -6.61 7.98 3.83
CA ASN A 83 -7.90 7.40 3.48
C ASN A 83 -7.74 6.24 2.49
N LEU A 84 -8.37 5.14 2.80
CA LEU A 84 -8.62 4.08 1.85
C LEU A 84 -9.80 4.48 0.95
N ASN A 85 -9.50 5.09 -0.19
CA ASN A 85 -10.53 5.56 -1.14
C ASN A 85 -11.13 4.37 -1.90
N GLY A 86 -12.25 3.86 -1.43
CA GLY A 86 -12.95 2.68 -1.93
C GLY A 86 -13.16 1.64 -0.84
N GLU A 87 -13.85 0.58 -1.17
CA GLU A 87 -14.15 -0.55 -0.28
C GLU A 87 -13.37 -1.78 -0.71
N GLU A 88 -13.12 -2.66 0.24
CA GLU A 88 -12.58 -3.99 -0.05
C GLU A 88 -13.52 -4.75 -0.98
N ARG A 89 -12.95 -5.43 -1.97
CA ARG A 89 -13.69 -6.18 -2.96
C ARG A 89 -13.08 -7.56 -3.15
N ALA A 90 -13.85 -8.46 -3.76
CA ALA A 90 -13.36 -9.79 -4.12
C ALA A 90 -12.08 -9.70 -4.94
N PHE A 91 -11.12 -10.55 -4.58
CA PHE A 91 -9.84 -10.64 -5.26
C PHE A 91 -10.01 -11.37 -6.61
N VAL A 92 -10.05 -10.61 -7.69
CA VAL A 92 -10.28 -11.09 -9.06
C VAL A 92 -9.00 -10.97 -9.90
N ALA A 93 -8.77 -11.90 -10.80
CA ALA A 93 -7.66 -11.89 -11.73
C ALA A 93 -7.87 -10.82 -12.82
N THR A 94 -7.19 -9.69 -12.68
CA THR A 94 -7.34 -8.54 -13.60
C THR A 94 -6.07 -8.19 -14.38
N GLY A 95 -4.92 -8.75 -14.04
CA GLY A 95 -3.61 -8.35 -14.60
C GLY A 95 -3.10 -6.99 -14.11
N GLU A 96 -3.76 -6.41 -13.11
CA GLU A 96 -3.35 -5.10 -12.56
C GLU A 96 -2.03 -5.17 -11.82
N MET A 97 -1.78 -6.28 -11.15
CA MET A 97 -0.61 -6.46 -10.28
C MET A 97 0.67 -6.62 -11.10
N GLU A 98 0.59 -7.34 -12.20
CA GLU A 98 1.71 -7.56 -13.10
C GLU A 98 2.23 -6.26 -13.73
N ASN A 99 1.37 -5.25 -13.86
CA ASN A 99 1.75 -3.95 -14.42
C ASN A 99 2.62 -3.11 -13.48
N VAL A 100 2.60 -3.37 -12.18
CA VAL A 100 3.30 -2.58 -11.15
C VAL A 100 4.32 -3.38 -10.38
N PHE A 101 4.33 -4.71 -10.53
CA PHE A 101 5.26 -5.58 -9.85
C PHE A 101 6.67 -5.49 -10.49
N PRO A 102 7.74 -5.35 -9.69
CA PRO A 102 9.07 -5.05 -10.22
C PRO A 102 9.81 -6.28 -10.79
N MET A 103 9.26 -7.47 -10.66
CA MET A 103 9.90 -8.74 -11.07
C MET A 103 9.04 -9.53 -12.03
N ASP A 104 9.68 -10.40 -12.83
CA ASP A 104 9.01 -11.27 -13.80
C ASP A 104 8.54 -12.58 -13.14
N ILE A 105 7.60 -12.45 -12.21
CA ILE A 105 6.89 -13.56 -11.58
C ILE A 105 5.37 -13.32 -11.66
N TYR A 106 4.58 -14.26 -11.17
CA TYR A 106 3.12 -14.17 -11.15
C TYR A 106 2.62 -13.73 -9.76
N PRO A 107 2.60 -12.41 -9.45
CA PRO A 107 2.32 -11.92 -8.10
C PRO A 107 0.93 -12.31 -7.62
N MET A 108 -0.08 -12.26 -8.51
CA MET A 108 -1.43 -12.62 -8.16
C MET A 108 -1.58 -14.09 -7.77
N GLN A 109 -0.97 -14.99 -8.54
CA GLN A 109 -0.99 -16.41 -8.27
C GLN A 109 -0.28 -16.70 -6.95
N LEU A 110 0.87 -16.08 -6.73
CA LEU A 110 1.62 -16.23 -5.49
C LEU A 110 0.80 -15.79 -4.26
N ILE A 111 0.16 -14.61 -4.32
CA ILE A 111 -0.73 -14.13 -3.24
C ILE A 111 -1.86 -15.13 -2.96
N LYS A 112 -2.46 -15.71 -4.00
CA LYS A 112 -3.54 -16.70 -3.83
C LYS A 112 -3.06 -17.97 -3.17
N GLU A 113 -1.88 -18.48 -3.54
CA GLU A 113 -1.34 -19.67 -2.91
C GLU A 113 -0.89 -19.41 -1.47
N CYS A 114 -0.43 -18.22 -1.14
CA CYS A 114 -0.20 -17.81 0.24
C CYS A 114 -1.51 -17.81 1.06
N LEU A 115 -2.61 -17.31 0.52
CA LEU A 115 -3.93 -17.34 1.18
C LEU A 115 -4.46 -18.76 1.38
N ILE A 116 -4.15 -19.68 0.47
CA ILE A 116 -4.57 -21.09 0.55
C ILE A 116 -3.64 -21.88 1.48
N GLY A 117 -2.37 -21.47 1.62
CA GLY A 117 -1.34 -22.17 2.37
C GLY A 117 -0.74 -23.37 1.60
N ASP A 118 -0.73 -23.36 0.28
CA ASP A 118 -0.13 -24.40 -0.55
C ASP A 118 1.37 -24.17 -0.72
N ILE A 119 2.17 -24.75 0.17
CA ILE A 119 3.63 -24.57 0.24
C ILE A 119 4.29 -24.96 -1.10
N GLU A 120 3.92 -26.11 -1.66
CA GLU A 120 4.54 -26.60 -2.89
C GLU A 120 4.35 -25.63 -4.06
N LYS A 121 3.18 -25.01 -4.13
CA LYS A 121 2.91 -24.01 -5.17
C LYS A 121 3.55 -22.66 -4.86
N MET A 122 3.58 -22.24 -3.59
CA MET A 122 4.31 -21.04 -3.21
C MET A 122 5.78 -21.13 -3.63
N GLU A 123 6.43 -22.26 -3.39
CA GLU A 123 7.83 -22.50 -3.80
C GLU A 123 7.99 -22.45 -5.32
N LYS A 124 7.11 -23.13 -6.06
CA LYS A 124 7.13 -23.15 -7.54
C LYS A 124 6.89 -21.75 -8.15
N LEU A 125 6.17 -20.90 -7.44
CA LEU A 125 5.88 -19.52 -7.86
C LEU A 125 6.93 -18.51 -7.40
N GLY A 126 7.97 -18.94 -6.69
CA GLY A 126 9.12 -18.11 -6.34
C GLY A 126 8.95 -17.32 -5.04
N ILE A 127 8.28 -17.88 -4.01
CA ILE A 127 8.11 -17.21 -2.71
C ILE A 127 9.45 -16.84 -2.05
N TYR A 128 10.52 -17.59 -2.31
CA TYR A 128 11.86 -17.33 -1.77
C TYR A 128 12.61 -16.20 -2.48
N GLU A 129 12.11 -15.75 -3.62
CA GLU A 129 12.74 -14.70 -4.44
C GLU A 129 12.19 -13.31 -4.12
N VAL A 130 11.13 -13.23 -3.30
CA VAL A 130 10.40 -12.00 -3.02
C VAL A 130 10.49 -11.60 -1.56
N SER A 131 10.37 -10.31 -1.33
CA SER A 131 10.13 -9.74 0.00
C SER A 131 8.75 -9.08 0.06
N PRO A 132 8.12 -8.95 1.23
CA PRO A 132 6.84 -8.25 1.36
C PRO A 132 6.88 -6.83 0.81
N GLU A 133 8.02 -6.16 0.91
CA GLU A 133 8.24 -4.79 0.46
C GLU A 133 8.10 -4.63 -1.06
N ASP A 134 8.34 -5.68 -1.85
CA ASP A 134 8.18 -5.68 -3.31
C ASP A 134 6.71 -5.52 -3.72
N PHE A 135 5.78 -5.86 -2.83
CA PHE A 135 4.33 -5.76 -3.03
C PHE A 135 3.73 -4.39 -2.66
N GLY A 136 4.53 -3.44 -2.22
CA GLY A 136 4.04 -2.13 -1.79
C GLY A 136 3.29 -1.34 -2.88
N LEU A 137 3.71 -1.46 -4.14
CA LEU A 137 2.98 -0.85 -5.26
C LEU A 137 1.68 -1.59 -5.57
N ILE A 138 1.61 -2.89 -5.31
CA ILE A 138 0.37 -3.67 -5.44
C ILE A 138 -0.65 -3.18 -4.43
N ASP A 139 -0.29 -3.03 -3.16
CA ASP A 139 -1.18 -2.51 -2.12
C ASP A 139 -1.76 -1.15 -2.51
N TYR A 140 -0.91 -0.26 -3.03
CA TYR A 140 -1.34 1.05 -3.48
C TYR A 140 -2.25 1.02 -4.72
N SER A 141 -1.98 0.12 -5.68
CA SER A 141 -2.68 0.09 -6.97
C SER A 141 -3.90 -0.84 -6.99
N SER A 142 -4.02 -1.77 -6.04
CA SER A 142 -5.07 -2.79 -6.03
C SER A 142 -6.48 -2.19 -6.02
N SER A 143 -7.28 -2.52 -7.03
CA SER A 143 -8.72 -2.20 -7.06
C SER A 143 -9.50 -2.99 -6.00
N SER A 144 -9.01 -4.16 -5.60
CA SER A 144 -9.61 -5.02 -4.58
C SER A 144 -9.26 -4.62 -3.15
N LYS A 145 -8.31 -3.69 -2.96
CA LYS A 145 -7.85 -3.23 -1.64
C LYS A 145 -7.32 -4.34 -0.74
N ILE A 146 -6.63 -5.31 -1.33
CA ILE A 146 -5.96 -6.37 -0.57
C ILE A 146 -4.67 -5.85 0.06
N GLU A 147 -4.30 -6.40 1.19
CA GLU A 147 -3.01 -6.14 1.86
C GLU A 147 -1.96 -7.19 1.44
N ALA A 148 -1.45 -7.05 0.22
CA ALA A 148 -0.55 -8.02 -0.38
C ALA A 148 0.75 -8.20 0.42
N GLN A 149 1.33 -7.12 0.95
CA GLN A 149 2.52 -7.20 1.81
C GLN A 149 2.27 -8.06 3.05
N THR A 150 1.11 -7.90 3.70
CA THR A 150 0.74 -8.69 4.88
C THR A 150 0.58 -10.16 4.51
N ILE A 151 -0.12 -10.45 3.42
CA ILE A 151 -0.36 -11.84 2.95
C ILE A 151 0.97 -12.54 2.63
N ILE A 152 1.89 -11.88 1.94
CA ILE A 152 3.21 -12.46 1.62
C ILE A 152 4.03 -12.70 2.90
N ARG A 153 3.99 -11.78 3.86
CA ARG A 153 4.68 -11.96 5.14
C ARG A 153 4.15 -13.16 5.91
N GLU A 154 2.83 -13.29 5.99
CA GLU A 154 2.18 -14.45 6.62
C GLU A 154 2.51 -15.76 5.88
N GLY A 155 2.56 -15.73 4.55
CA GLY A 155 2.98 -16.87 3.72
C GLY A 155 4.41 -17.30 4.00
N LEU A 156 5.35 -16.36 4.09
CA LEU A 156 6.75 -16.62 4.44
C LEU A 156 6.89 -17.15 5.87
N ASP A 157 6.16 -16.57 6.83
CA ASP A 157 6.17 -17.02 8.22
C ASP A 157 5.57 -18.43 8.38
N TYR A 158 4.51 -18.72 7.60
CA TYR A 158 3.92 -20.07 7.55
C TYR A 158 4.90 -21.08 6.99
N LEU A 159 5.49 -20.79 5.85
CA LEU A 159 6.48 -21.64 5.22
C LEU A 159 7.69 -21.91 6.14
N TYR A 160 8.18 -20.88 6.82
CA TYR A 160 9.28 -21.02 7.78
C TYR A 160 8.94 -21.99 8.93
N LYS A 161 7.70 -21.95 9.44
CA LYS A 161 7.25 -22.85 10.53
C LYS A 161 7.11 -24.30 10.09
N GLU A 162 6.68 -24.54 8.84
CA GLU A 162 6.44 -25.91 8.34
C GLU A 162 7.73 -26.58 7.83
N THR A 163 8.77 -25.79 7.53
CA THR A 163 10.05 -26.31 7.01
C THR A 163 11.14 -26.48 8.07
N GLN A 164 10.89 -26.11 9.32
CA GLN A 164 11.77 -26.34 10.48
C GLN A 164 11.34 -27.58 11.27
#